data_cae9f36df15e4746f5582a48283dc94e
#
_entry.id   cae9f36df15e4746f5582a48283dc94e
#
_cell.length_a   1.000
_cell.length_b   1.000
_cell.length_c   1.000
_cell.angle_alpha   90.00
_cell.angle_beta   90.00
_cell.angle_gamma   90.00
#
_symmetry.space_group_name_H-M   'P 1'
#
loop_
_entity.id
_entity.type
_entity.pdbx_description
1 polymer ?
#
loop_
_entity_poly.entity_id
_entity_poly.type
_entity_poly.pdbx_seq_one_letter_code
_entity_poly.pdbx_strand_id
1 'polypeptide(L)'
;MIATTRPETIMGDTAVAVNPADDRMKKYIGKKVVVPLVDREVEVIADDYVDISFGTGAVKITPAHDPNDFEMGQRHNLESIMIMSLDGTMNEKAGAKYNGMTREDCRKAVVADLKELGLLDHIEELTHAVGHCSRCKTTVEPFVTKQWFVKMKPLTEAALKAVEDGKTKFIPDRFVKTYNHWLEDVHDWCISRQLWWGHQIPVWYCDDCGKSSVSREDITECQHCHSKHIHRDPDVLDTWFSSALWPFSTMGWPDKTPDIQQFFPTSVLVTGYDIIFFWVARMMFMTCEFMKEIPFKNVFIHGLVRDSQGRKMSKSLGNGIDPLGVCEQYGADALRFTLVTGNTPGNDMRFYMERVEANRNFANKIWNASKFVIMNLGDFDETFIPEDKDLTLADRWILTSFNETVAKVTEDLDKFELGDAADAVYNFIWNSYCDWYIELAKKRLYQAESERDKHTVQYVLVYVLTHTPGKCSIPSCPFVTEHLWQHLPHEGESIIVAPWPKTQDKWNFPADAATMNTMMEAIKGI
;
A
#
# COMPACT_ATOMS: atom_id res chain seq x y z
N MET A 1 6.17 -46.12 11.81
CA MET A 1 6.47 -45.63 10.42
C MET A 1 6.33 -44.12 10.41
N ILE A 2 7.24 -43.40 9.74
CA ILE A 2 7.23 -41.96 9.58
C ILE A 2 7.30 -41.65 8.08
N ALA A 3 6.54 -40.68 7.60
CA ALA A 3 6.66 -40.15 6.25
C ALA A 3 7.35 -38.78 6.29
N THR A 4 8.31 -38.51 5.42
CA THR A 4 9.01 -37.22 5.36
C THR A 4 9.41 -36.89 3.93
N THR A 5 9.31 -35.59 3.58
CA THR A 5 9.84 -35.06 2.32
C THR A 5 11.31 -34.64 2.44
N ARG A 6 11.87 -34.66 3.68
CA ARG A 6 13.22 -34.21 4.00
C ARG A 6 14.01 -35.25 4.80
N PRO A 7 14.33 -36.43 4.23
CA PRO A 7 15.04 -37.50 4.95
C PRO A 7 16.44 -37.06 5.41
N GLU A 8 17.08 -36.11 4.74
CA GLU A 8 18.38 -35.54 5.11
C GLU A 8 18.38 -34.86 6.49
N THR A 9 17.22 -34.51 7.05
CA THR A 9 17.13 -33.86 8.37
C THR A 9 16.95 -34.85 9.53
N ILE A 10 16.80 -36.14 9.26
CA ILE A 10 16.50 -37.17 10.26
C ILE A 10 17.54 -37.21 11.40
N MET A 11 18.82 -36.97 11.09
CA MET A 11 19.90 -36.97 12.09
C MET A 11 19.75 -35.83 13.13
N GLY A 12 18.90 -34.84 12.85
CA GLY A 12 18.59 -33.74 13.77
C GLY A 12 17.33 -33.93 14.61
N ASP A 13 16.65 -35.09 14.47
CA ASP A 13 15.41 -35.37 15.18
C ASP A 13 15.62 -35.47 16.70
N THR A 14 14.73 -34.83 17.47
CA THR A 14 14.77 -34.81 18.94
C THR A 14 13.50 -35.38 19.59
N ALA A 15 12.47 -35.64 18.83
CA ALA A 15 11.26 -36.36 19.24
C ALA A 15 10.52 -36.95 18.05
N VAL A 16 9.53 -37.79 18.34
CA VAL A 16 8.45 -38.15 17.43
C VAL A 16 7.15 -37.71 18.05
N ALA A 17 6.35 -36.91 17.34
CA ALA A 17 5.05 -36.46 17.82
C ALA A 17 3.91 -37.35 17.28
N VAL A 18 2.89 -37.57 18.10
CA VAL A 18 1.64 -38.23 17.74
C VAL A 18 0.46 -37.49 18.35
N ASN A 19 -0.69 -37.56 17.71
CA ASN A 19 -1.89 -36.96 18.27
C ASN A 19 -2.44 -37.80 19.42
N PRO A 20 -2.70 -37.26 20.62
CA PRO A 20 -3.22 -38.00 21.75
C PRO A 20 -4.61 -38.60 21.51
N ALA A 21 -5.36 -38.10 20.56
CA ALA A 21 -6.67 -38.62 20.16
C ALA A 21 -6.56 -39.79 19.14
N ASP A 22 -5.37 -40.09 18.60
CA ASP A 22 -5.18 -41.24 17.69
C ASP A 22 -5.02 -42.55 18.46
N ASP A 23 -6.06 -43.37 18.47
CA ASP A 23 -6.07 -44.69 19.15
C ASP A 23 -4.98 -45.64 18.66
N ARG A 24 -4.49 -45.49 17.43
CA ARG A 24 -3.41 -46.30 16.86
C ARG A 24 -2.06 -45.99 17.50
N MET A 25 -1.84 -44.69 17.79
CA MET A 25 -0.53 -44.11 18.15
C MET A 25 -0.40 -43.79 19.65
N LYS A 26 -1.49 -43.49 20.37
CA LYS A 26 -1.45 -43.07 21.78
C LYS A 26 -0.71 -44.06 22.71
N LYS A 27 -0.67 -45.36 22.40
CA LYS A 27 0.04 -46.37 23.17
C LYS A 27 1.56 -46.22 23.17
N TYR A 28 2.09 -45.37 22.28
CA TYR A 28 3.52 -45.12 22.17
C TYR A 28 3.96 -43.84 22.92
N ILE A 29 3.04 -43.01 23.35
CA ILE A 29 3.35 -41.78 24.09
C ILE A 29 4.16 -42.09 25.34
N GLY A 30 5.25 -41.34 25.56
CA GLY A 30 6.19 -41.54 26.66
C GLY A 30 7.19 -42.71 26.45
N LYS A 31 7.11 -43.44 25.33
CA LYS A 31 8.10 -44.44 24.97
C LYS A 31 9.27 -43.79 24.23
N LYS A 32 10.42 -44.48 24.30
CA LYS A 32 11.60 -44.09 23.54
C LYS A 32 11.67 -44.84 22.22
N VAL A 33 12.15 -44.14 21.20
CA VAL A 33 12.48 -44.67 19.87
C VAL A 33 13.90 -44.25 19.50
N VAL A 34 14.55 -45.03 18.66
CA VAL A 34 15.92 -44.76 18.22
C VAL A 34 15.87 -44.05 16.85
N VAL A 35 16.49 -42.88 16.74
CA VAL A 35 16.74 -42.22 15.46
C VAL A 35 17.81 -43.00 14.71
N PRO A 36 17.49 -43.54 13.53
CA PRO A 36 18.48 -44.31 12.76
C PRO A 36 19.64 -43.42 12.31
N LEU A 37 20.76 -44.06 11.96
CA LEU A 37 22.00 -43.43 11.45
C LEU A 37 22.84 -42.66 12.49
N VAL A 38 22.24 -42.23 13.60
CA VAL A 38 22.93 -41.53 14.72
C VAL A 38 22.71 -42.20 16.07
N ASP A 39 21.95 -43.31 16.13
CA ASP A 39 21.68 -44.10 17.31
C ASP A 39 21.21 -43.32 18.56
N ARG A 40 20.49 -42.20 18.32
CA ARG A 40 19.97 -41.33 19.39
C ARG A 40 18.59 -41.83 19.85
N GLU A 41 18.44 -42.01 21.16
CA GLU A 41 17.12 -42.26 21.75
C GLU A 41 16.35 -40.92 21.89
N VAL A 42 15.11 -40.91 21.39
CA VAL A 42 14.19 -39.75 21.49
C VAL A 42 12.83 -40.23 22.01
N GLU A 43 12.08 -39.34 22.64
CA GLU A 43 10.77 -39.64 23.20
C GLU A 43 9.65 -39.49 22.17
N VAL A 44 8.61 -40.30 22.30
CA VAL A 44 7.33 -40.10 21.59
C VAL A 44 6.46 -39.16 22.41
N ILE A 45 6.23 -37.97 21.92
CA ILE A 45 5.46 -36.91 22.59
C ILE A 45 4.02 -36.82 22.07
N ALA A 46 3.13 -36.27 22.88
CA ALA A 46 1.74 -35.99 22.49
C ALA A 46 1.59 -34.52 22.07
N ASP A 47 1.13 -34.29 20.84
CA ASP A 47 0.85 -32.91 20.37
C ASP A 47 -0.35 -32.91 19.43
N ASP A 48 -1.33 -32.01 19.71
CA ASP A 48 -2.57 -31.89 18.95
C ASP A 48 -2.35 -31.32 17.53
N TYR A 49 -1.17 -30.79 17.24
CA TYR A 49 -0.78 -30.32 15.91
C TYR A 49 -0.73 -31.46 14.89
N VAL A 50 -0.48 -32.69 15.32
CA VAL A 50 -0.38 -33.84 14.42
C VAL A 50 -1.75 -34.20 13.86
N ASP A 51 -1.90 -34.12 12.54
CA ASP A 51 -3.13 -34.52 11.84
C ASP A 51 -3.23 -36.05 11.77
N ILE A 52 -4.28 -36.60 12.39
CA ILE A 52 -4.56 -38.04 12.44
C ILE A 52 -4.82 -38.62 11.05
N SER A 53 -5.36 -37.82 10.14
CA SER A 53 -5.75 -38.21 8.79
C SER A 53 -4.62 -38.15 7.76
N PHE A 54 -3.53 -37.47 8.11
CA PHE A 54 -2.42 -37.22 7.19
C PHE A 54 -1.25 -38.18 7.44
N GLY A 55 -0.78 -38.81 6.37
CA GLY A 55 0.37 -39.72 6.40
C GLY A 55 0.19 -40.91 7.35
N THR A 56 1.17 -41.14 8.26
CA THR A 56 1.18 -42.28 9.19
C THR A 56 0.56 -41.93 10.55
N GLY A 57 0.21 -40.68 10.82
CA GLY A 57 -0.20 -40.19 12.15
C GLY A 57 0.96 -40.03 13.14
N ALA A 58 2.21 -40.16 12.68
CA ALA A 58 3.42 -39.90 13.47
C ALA A 58 4.36 -38.98 12.67
N VAL A 59 4.82 -37.90 13.31
CA VAL A 59 5.68 -36.89 12.71
C VAL A 59 7.03 -36.85 13.42
N LYS A 60 8.14 -36.86 12.67
CA LYS A 60 9.46 -36.60 13.21
C LYS A 60 9.59 -35.11 13.58
N ILE A 61 10.26 -34.80 14.66
CA ILE A 61 10.42 -33.44 15.14
C ILE A 61 11.89 -33.02 15.08
N THR A 62 12.18 -32.07 14.18
CA THR A 62 13.52 -31.53 13.95
C THR A 62 13.50 -29.98 14.18
N PRO A 63 13.54 -29.52 15.44
CA PRO A 63 13.32 -28.11 15.77
C PRO A 63 14.25 -27.12 15.07
N ALA A 64 15.47 -27.55 14.71
CA ALA A 64 16.45 -26.70 14.04
C ALA A 64 16.17 -26.46 12.55
N HIS A 65 15.33 -27.28 11.90
CA HIS A 65 15.20 -27.34 10.43
C HIS A 65 13.77 -27.22 9.89
N ASP A 66 12.79 -27.04 10.76
CA ASP A 66 11.40 -26.81 10.39
C ASP A 66 10.72 -25.81 11.35
N PRO A 67 10.02 -24.79 10.86
CA PRO A 67 9.35 -23.80 11.72
C PRO A 67 8.28 -24.40 12.64
N ASN A 68 7.48 -25.36 12.17
CA ASN A 68 6.45 -25.99 12.98
C ASN A 68 7.07 -26.91 14.04
N ASP A 69 8.13 -27.64 13.68
CA ASP A 69 8.89 -28.47 14.63
C ASP A 69 9.60 -27.60 15.68
N PHE A 70 10.02 -26.37 15.32
CA PHE A 70 10.58 -25.40 16.26
C PHE A 70 9.57 -25.00 17.32
N GLU A 71 8.34 -24.65 16.93
CA GLU A 71 7.26 -24.32 17.86
C GLU A 71 6.90 -25.51 18.78
N MET A 72 6.81 -26.71 18.22
CA MET A 72 6.62 -27.92 19.02
C MET A 72 7.79 -28.15 19.96
N GLY A 73 9.02 -27.94 19.49
CA GLY A 73 10.22 -27.99 20.30
C GLY A 73 10.20 -27.06 21.50
N GLN A 74 9.71 -25.83 21.32
CA GLN A 74 9.53 -24.88 22.42
C GLN A 74 8.45 -25.34 23.41
N ARG A 75 7.28 -25.81 22.92
CA ARG A 75 6.19 -26.29 23.80
C ARG A 75 6.60 -27.49 24.67
N HIS A 76 7.42 -28.36 24.11
CA HIS A 76 7.87 -29.59 24.78
C HIS A 76 9.30 -29.50 25.34
N ASN A 77 9.92 -28.32 25.29
CA ASN A 77 11.30 -28.07 25.76
C ASN A 77 12.32 -29.05 25.16
N LEU A 78 12.21 -29.34 23.84
CA LEU A 78 13.11 -30.22 23.12
C LEU A 78 14.42 -29.53 22.76
N GLU A 79 15.49 -30.31 22.65
CA GLU A 79 16.77 -29.82 22.13
C GLU A 79 16.66 -29.43 20.65
N SER A 80 17.33 -28.37 20.25
CA SER A 80 17.42 -27.94 18.86
C SER A 80 18.81 -28.30 18.30
N ILE A 81 18.90 -29.32 17.50
CA ILE A 81 20.17 -29.86 16.97
C ILE A 81 20.33 -29.40 15.53
N MET A 82 21.18 -28.37 15.31
CA MET A 82 21.55 -27.91 14.00
C MET A 82 22.54 -28.83 13.33
N ILE A 83 22.15 -29.48 12.23
CA ILE A 83 22.95 -30.47 11.48
C ILE A 83 23.46 -29.96 10.13
N MET A 84 23.20 -28.67 9.81
CA MET A 84 23.68 -28.01 8.60
C MET A 84 24.52 -26.80 8.99
N SER A 85 25.49 -26.47 8.15
CA SER A 85 26.27 -25.24 8.21
C SER A 85 25.58 -24.10 7.45
N LEU A 86 26.01 -22.85 7.63
CA LEU A 86 25.41 -21.67 6.98
C LEU A 86 25.49 -21.69 5.44
N ASP A 87 26.41 -22.45 4.88
CA ASP A 87 26.54 -22.66 3.43
C ASP A 87 25.60 -23.77 2.88
N GLY A 88 24.79 -24.41 3.76
CA GLY A 88 23.87 -25.48 3.40
C GLY A 88 24.49 -26.85 3.28
N THR A 89 25.77 -27.03 3.67
CA THR A 89 26.39 -28.35 3.79
C THR A 89 26.08 -29.01 5.14
N MET A 90 26.08 -30.31 5.20
CA MET A 90 25.91 -31.05 6.46
C MET A 90 27.13 -30.84 7.34
N ASN A 91 26.93 -30.65 8.65
CA ASN A 91 28.02 -30.51 9.62
C ASN A 91 28.30 -31.79 10.41
N GLU A 92 29.25 -31.73 11.34
CA GLU A 92 29.70 -32.88 12.16
C GLU A 92 28.56 -33.53 12.96
N LYS A 93 27.52 -32.78 13.35
CA LYS A 93 26.37 -33.29 14.12
C LYS A 93 25.45 -34.20 13.28
N ALA A 94 25.53 -34.13 11.98
CA ALA A 94 24.86 -35.06 11.08
C ALA A 94 25.51 -36.46 11.06
N GLY A 95 26.70 -36.58 11.68
CA GLY A 95 27.51 -37.79 11.68
C GLY A 95 28.67 -37.75 10.69
N ALA A 96 29.76 -38.41 11.02
CA ALA A 96 31.02 -38.37 10.26
C ALA A 96 30.86 -38.73 8.77
N LYS A 97 29.94 -39.64 8.46
CA LYS A 97 29.67 -40.09 7.07
C LYS A 97 29.08 -38.98 6.21
N TYR A 98 28.24 -38.10 6.78
CA TYR A 98 27.48 -37.12 6.05
C TYR A 98 28.12 -35.72 6.12
N ASN A 99 29.08 -35.50 7.03
CA ASN A 99 29.76 -34.23 7.22
C ASN A 99 30.40 -33.73 5.91
N GLY A 100 30.12 -32.48 5.54
CA GLY A 100 30.60 -31.82 4.30
C GLY A 100 29.79 -32.15 3.05
N MET A 101 28.80 -33.06 3.09
CA MET A 101 27.92 -33.31 1.96
C MET A 101 26.97 -32.13 1.70
N THR A 102 26.60 -31.93 0.44
CA THR A 102 25.44 -31.10 0.13
C THR A 102 24.17 -31.76 0.66
N ARG A 103 23.12 -31.00 0.96
CA ARG A 103 21.84 -31.58 1.42
C ARG A 103 21.24 -32.58 0.40
N GLU A 104 21.41 -32.32 -0.90
CA GLU A 104 20.93 -33.15 -1.98
C GLU A 104 21.67 -34.51 -2.02
N ASP A 105 22.97 -34.48 -1.83
CA ASP A 105 23.77 -35.72 -1.79
C ASP A 105 23.56 -36.47 -0.48
N CYS A 106 23.43 -35.76 0.64
CA CYS A 106 23.06 -36.33 1.92
C CYS A 106 21.69 -37.02 1.83
N ARG A 107 20.69 -36.43 1.21
CA ARG A 107 19.37 -37.05 0.98
C ARG A 107 19.48 -38.41 0.28
N LYS A 108 20.27 -38.46 -0.81
CA LYS A 108 20.51 -39.71 -1.54
C LYS A 108 21.21 -40.75 -0.67
N ALA A 109 22.22 -40.33 0.07
CA ALA A 109 22.99 -41.23 0.95
C ALA A 109 22.12 -41.75 2.10
N VAL A 110 21.35 -40.92 2.77
CA VAL A 110 20.42 -41.31 3.85
C VAL A 110 19.39 -42.33 3.36
N VAL A 111 18.78 -42.07 2.19
CA VAL A 111 17.80 -43.01 1.60
C VAL A 111 18.46 -44.36 1.28
N ALA A 112 19.69 -44.38 0.76
CA ALA A 112 20.43 -45.61 0.48
C ALA A 112 20.74 -46.40 1.78
N ASP A 113 21.19 -45.70 2.83
CA ASP A 113 21.53 -46.28 4.11
C ASP A 113 20.30 -46.84 4.84
N LEU A 114 19.18 -46.12 4.82
CA LEU A 114 17.91 -46.61 5.38
C LEU A 114 17.42 -47.87 4.64
N LYS A 115 17.64 -47.95 3.33
CA LYS A 115 17.33 -49.13 2.53
C LYS A 115 18.22 -50.33 2.92
N GLU A 116 19.52 -50.11 3.09
CA GLU A 116 20.47 -51.16 3.52
C GLU A 116 20.14 -51.68 4.91
N LEU A 117 19.73 -50.79 5.82
CA LEU A 117 19.28 -51.17 7.17
C LEU A 117 17.88 -51.81 7.22
N GLY A 118 17.18 -51.92 6.08
CA GLY A 118 15.82 -52.47 6.04
C GLY A 118 14.77 -51.58 6.71
N LEU A 119 15.07 -50.29 6.88
CA LEU A 119 14.21 -49.28 7.52
C LEU A 119 13.44 -48.44 6.53
N LEU A 120 13.70 -48.55 5.23
CA LEU A 120 12.95 -47.88 4.16
C LEU A 120 11.79 -48.77 3.73
N ASP A 121 10.55 -48.31 3.91
CA ASP A 121 9.36 -49.02 3.47
C ASP A 121 9.15 -48.81 1.95
N HIS A 122 8.86 -47.58 1.54
CA HIS A 122 8.70 -47.22 0.13
C HIS A 122 8.98 -45.72 -0.12
N ILE A 123 9.05 -45.35 -1.37
CA ILE A 123 9.17 -43.94 -1.82
C ILE A 123 7.98 -43.64 -2.70
N GLU A 124 7.27 -42.54 -2.38
CA GLU A 124 6.20 -41.99 -3.19
C GLU A 124 6.59 -40.64 -3.74
N GLU A 125 6.13 -40.30 -4.95
CA GLU A 125 6.28 -38.96 -5.51
C GLU A 125 5.18 -38.06 -4.96
N LEU A 126 5.58 -36.94 -4.38
CA LEU A 126 4.69 -35.92 -3.84
C LEU A 126 5.00 -34.55 -4.45
N THR A 127 3.98 -33.89 -5.01
CA THR A 127 4.09 -32.50 -5.47
C THR A 127 3.66 -31.56 -4.34
N HIS A 128 4.57 -30.71 -3.89
CA HIS A 128 4.28 -29.68 -2.89
C HIS A 128 5.03 -28.38 -3.18
N ALA A 129 4.60 -27.28 -2.57
CA ALA A 129 5.24 -25.98 -2.72
C ALA A 129 6.54 -25.93 -1.90
N VAL A 130 7.63 -25.50 -2.52
CA VAL A 130 8.94 -25.31 -1.87
C VAL A 130 9.38 -23.85 -2.08
N GLY A 131 9.81 -23.20 -0.99
CA GLY A 131 10.32 -21.83 -1.04
C GLY A 131 11.64 -21.73 -1.81
N HIS A 132 11.74 -20.78 -2.73
CA HIS A 132 12.95 -20.50 -3.49
C HIS A 132 13.36 -19.04 -3.40
N CYS A 133 14.64 -18.77 -3.38
CA CYS A 133 15.18 -17.43 -3.46
C CYS A 133 14.67 -16.71 -4.73
N SER A 134 14.11 -15.52 -4.59
CA SER A 134 13.58 -14.75 -5.72
C SER A 134 14.65 -14.39 -6.76
N ARG A 135 15.92 -14.30 -6.35
CA ARG A 135 17.05 -13.93 -7.23
C ARG A 135 17.75 -15.13 -7.85
N CYS A 136 18.30 -16.03 -7.02
CA CYS A 136 19.13 -17.14 -7.49
C CYS A 136 18.37 -18.46 -7.66
N LYS A 137 17.08 -18.51 -7.27
CA LYS A 137 16.22 -19.71 -7.36
C LYS A 137 16.67 -20.90 -6.51
N THR A 138 17.68 -20.72 -5.65
CA THR A 138 18.09 -21.75 -4.69
C THR A 138 16.95 -22.02 -3.71
N THR A 139 16.74 -23.26 -3.35
CA THR A 139 15.77 -23.67 -2.32
C THR A 139 16.15 -23.06 -0.97
N VAL A 140 15.17 -22.48 -0.28
CA VAL A 140 15.35 -21.88 1.05
C VAL A 140 15.40 -22.99 2.10
N GLU A 141 16.40 -22.92 2.98
CA GLU A 141 16.53 -23.79 4.16
C GLU A 141 16.18 -23.00 5.44
N PRO A 142 15.27 -23.50 6.28
CA PRO A 142 15.04 -22.91 7.60
C PRO A 142 16.25 -23.11 8.51
N PHE A 143 16.67 -22.02 9.17
CA PHE A 143 17.77 -22.02 10.14
C PHE A 143 17.34 -21.33 11.43
N VAL A 144 17.69 -21.89 12.58
CA VAL A 144 17.55 -21.25 13.87
C VAL A 144 18.80 -20.41 14.15
N THR A 145 18.66 -19.10 14.16
CA THR A 145 19.71 -18.13 14.43
C THR A 145 19.26 -17.10 15.47
N LYS A 146 20.21 -16.49 16.15
CA LYS A 146 19.90 -15.36 17.04
C LYS A 146 19.56 -14.15 16.17
N GLN A 147 18.39 -13.56 16.41
CA GLN A 147 17.88 -12.42 15.68
C GLN A 147 17.28 -11.42 16.67
N TRP A 148 17.18 -10.16 16.26
CA TRP A 148 16.46 -9.15 17.00
C TRP A 148 14.97 -9.17 16.63
N PHE A 149 14.12 -9.19 17.65
CA PHE A 149 12.68 -9.19 17.51
C PHE A 149 12.05 -8.03 18.26
N VAL A 150 11.01 -7.45 17.67
CA VAL A 150 10.07 -6.57 18.36
C VAL A 150 8.91 -7.41 18.86
N LYS A 151 8.61 -7.32 20.14
CA LYS A 151 7.44 -7.96 20.76
C LYS A 151 6.19 -7.21 20.32
N MET A 152 5.40 -7.83 19.44
CA MET A 152 4.35 -7.13 18.67
C MET A 152 3.05 -6.94 19.44
N LYS A 153 2.60 -7.92 20.21
CA LYS A 153 1.26 -7.91 20.83
C LYS A 153 0.94 -6.62 21.62
N PRO A 154 1.83 -6.09 22.50
CA PRO A 154 1.52 -4.85 23.21
C PRO A 154 1.40 -3.61 22.32
N LEU A 155 2.08 -3.62 21.15
CA LEU A 155 2.06 -2.50 20.19
C LEU A 155 0.80 -2.52 19.33
N THR A 156 0.34 -3.71 18.93
CA THR A 156 -0.83 -3.84 18.05
C THR A 156 -2.14 -3.53 18.75
N GLU A 157 -2.25 -3.75 20.06
CA GLU A 157 -3.45 -3.43 20.85
C GLU A 157 -3.83 -1.94 20.74
N ALA A 158 -2.85 -1.04 20.87
CA ALA A 158 -3.08 0.40 20.73
C ALA A 158 -3.49 0.80 19.31
N ALA A 159 -2.89 0.17 18.30
CA ALA A 159 -3.17 0.43 16.89
C ALA A 159 -4.56 -0.08 16.47
N LEU A 160 -4.98 -1.26 16.94
CA LEU A 160 -6.33 -1.81 16.73
C LEU A 160 -7.39 -0.89 17.36
N LYS A 161 -7.17 -0.51 18.63
CA LYS A 161 -8.08 0.38 19.35
C LYS A 161 -8.24 1.74 18.67
N ALA A 162 -7.21 2.30 18.07
CA ALA A 162 -7.29 3.57 17.35
C ALA A 162 -8.27 3.52 16.16
N VAL A 163 -8.37 2.37 15.48
CA VAL A 163 -9.31 2.15 14.39
C VAL A 163 -10.72 1.83 14.93
N GLU A 164 -10.83 1.00 15.95
CA GLU A 164 -12.09 0.68 16.63
C GLU A 164 -12.78 1.93 17.19
N ASP A 165 -12.02 2.81 17.85
CA ASP A 165 -12.50 4.09 18.40
C ASP A 165 -12.83 5.13 17.28
N GLY A 166 -12.59 4.82 16.00
CA GLY A 166 -12.84 5.70 14.86
C GLY A 166 -11.88 6.89 14.75
N LYS A 167 -10.76 6.88 15.48
CA LYS A 167 -9.73 7.93 15.41
C LYS A 167 -9.01 7.89 14.05
N THR A 168 -8.77 6.70 13.51
CA THR A 168 -8.26 6.48 12.15
C THR A 168 -9.31 5.71 11.36
N LYS A 169 -9.65 6.22 10.17
CA LYS A 169 -10.62 5.60 9.25
C LYS A 169 -9.93 5.08 8.00
N PHE A 170 -10.33 3.92 7.52
CA PHE A 170 -9.91 3.38 6.22
C PHE A 170 -10.94 3.73 5.15
N ILE A 171 -10.48 4.15 3.99
CA ILE A 171 -11.31 4.45 2.84
C ILE A 171 -10.81 3.64 1.65
N PRO A 172 -11.59 2.65 1.17
CA PRO A 172 -12.89 2.22 1.68
C PRO A 172 -12.80 1.33 2.93
N ASP A 173 -13.87 1.30 3.72
CA ASP A 173 -13.97 0.59 5.00
C ASP A 173 -13.66 -0.91 4.94
N ARG A 174 -13.86 -1.56 3.78
CA ARG A 174 -13.60 -3.00 3.61
C ARG A 174 -12.17 -3.41 4.00
N PHE A 175 -11.21 -2.51 3.93
CA PHE A 175 -9.81 -2.79 4.30
C PHE A 175 -9.54 -2.82 5.80
N VAL A 176 -10.48 -2.37 6.64
CA VAL A 176 -10.39 -2.55 8.09
C VAL A 176 -10.27 -4.03 8.46
N LYS A 177 -11.02 -4.92 7.77
CA LYS A 177 -10.92 -6.37 8.01
C LYS A 177 -9.51 -6.91 7.72
N THR A 178 -8.90 -6.45 6.63
CA THR A 178 -7.52 -6.85 6.29
C THR A 178 -6.53 -6.33 7.32
N TYR A 179 -6.66 -5.08 7.75
CA TYR A 179 -5.83 -4.47 8.77
C TYR A 179 -5.93 -5.22 10.12
N ASN A 180 -7.16 -5.46 10.61
CA ASN A 180 -7.39 -6.14 11.87
C ASN A 180 -6.83 -7.56 11.85
N HIS A 181 -7.12 -8.34 10.82
CA HIS A 181 -6.62 -9.72 10.68
C HIS A 181 -5.08 -9.80 10.81
N TRP A 182 -4.35 -8.89 10.16
CA TRP A 182 -2.90 -8.85 10.25
C TRP A 182 -2.37 -8.47 11.65
N LEU A 183 -3.09 -7.69 12.42
CA LEU A 183 -2.67 -7.25 13.75
C LEU A 183 -3.14 -8.17 14.88
N GLU A 184 -4.26 -8.85 14.72
CA GLU A 184 -4.79 -9.82 15.69
C GLU A 184 -3.93 -11.10 15.73
N ASP A 185 -3.52 -11.60 14.55
CA ASP A 185 -2.70 -12.81 14.39
C ASP A 185 -1.21 -12.49 14.19
N VAL A 186 -0.75 -11.36 14.70
CA VAL A 186 0.63 -10.92 14.49
C VAL A 186 1.62 -11.76 15.29
N HIS A 187 2.66 -12.25 14.61
CA HIS A 187 3.86 -12.81 15.23
C HIS A 187 4.88 -11.72 15.57
N ASP A 188 5.81 -12.00 16.49
CA ASP A 188 6.90 -11.09 16.81
C ASP A 188 7.71 -10.77 15.55
N TRP A 189 8.03 -9.51 15.36
CA TRP A 189 8.65 -9.01 14.15
C TRP A 189 10.18 -9.11 14.24
N CYS A 190 10.78 -9.99 13.44
CA CYS A 190 12.21 -10.02 13.26
C CYS A 190 12.67 -8.77 12.50
N ILE A 191 13.50 -7.95 13.14
CA ILE A 191 13.97 -6.67 12.60
C ILE A 191 15.42 -6.67 12.14
N SER A 192 16.20 -7.71 12.42
CA SER A 192 17.58 -7.84 11.94
C SER A 192 17.65 -8.41 10.52
N ARG A 193 18.56 -7.89 9.73
CA ARG A 193 18.84 -8.33 8.35
C ARG A 193 20.34 -8.45 8.14
N GLN A 194 20.74 -9.53 7.46
CA GLN A 194 22.14 -9.81 7.08
C GLN A 194 22.41 -9.19 5.71
N LEU A 195 22.39 -7.84 5.63
CA LEU A 195 22.59 -7.06 4.41
C LEU A 195 23.82 -6.17 4.55
N TRP A 196 24.49 -5.89 3.42
CA TRP A 196 25.62 -4.98 3.38
C TRP A 196 25.21 -3.52 3.63
N TRP A 197 24.08 -3.11 3.05
CA TRP A 197 23.55 -1.75 3.16
C TRP A 197 22.37 -1.70 4.13
N GLY A 198 22.38 -0.74 5.03
CA GLY A 198 21.29 -0.49 5.95
C GLY A 198 21.75 0.25 7.21
N HIS A 199 20.83 0.47 8.13
CA HIS A 199 21.10 1.05 9.44
C HIS A 199 21.60 -0.06 10.37
N GLN A 200 22.90 -0.08 10.68
CA GLN A 200 23.51 -1.08 11.55
C GLN A 200 22.88 -1.01 12.96
N ILE A 201 22.56 -2.17 13.52
CA ILE A 201 21.97 -2.27 14.84
C ILE A 201 22.91 -1.65 15.89
N PRO A 202 22.41 -0.71 16.74
CA PRO A 202 23.26 0.05 17.66
C PRO A 202 23.51 -0.72 18.98
N VAL A 203 24.02 -1.95 18.85
CA VAL A 203 24.30 -2.84 19.98
C VAL A 203 25.74 -3.35 19.87
N TRP A 204 26.44 -3.35 21.00
CA TRP A 204 27.78 -3.89 21.16
C TRP A 204 27.76 -5.06 22.13
N TYR A 205 28.42 -6.13 21.78
CA TYR A 205 28.60 -7.31 22.62
C TYR A 205 30.00 -7.30 23.24
N CYS A 206 30.08 -7.68 24.51
CA CYS A 206 31.35 -7.79 25.21
C CYS A 206 31.78 -9.26 25.26
N ASP A 207 32.99 -9.55 24.75
CA ASP A 207 33.54 -10.89 24.72
C ASP A 207 33.96 -11.38 26.13
N ASP A 208 34.27 -10.45 27.06
CA ASP A 208 34.74 -10.82 28.41
C ASP A 208 33.59 -11.09 29.39
N CYS A 209 32.52 -10.31 29.37
CA CYS A 209 31.41 -10.50 30.32
C CYS A 209 30.12 -11.03 29.69
N GLY A 210 30.08 -11.20 28.36
CA GLY A 210 28.94 -11.73 27.62
C GLY A 210 27.69 -10.84 27.58
N LYS A 211 27.78 -9.59 28.11
CA LYS A 211 26.65 -8.66 28.13
C LYS A 211 26.66 -7.76 26.89
N SER A 212 25.46 -7.28 26.52
CA SER A 212 25.27 -6.31 25.44
C SER A 212 25.11 -4.89 26.00
N SER A 213 25.58 -3.91 25.23
CA SER A 213 25.42 -2.47 25.50
C SER A 213 24.72 -1.81 24.31
N VAL A 214 23.73 -0.97 24.56
CA VAL A 214 23.01 -0.21 23.54
C VAL A 214 23.43 1.24 23.62
N SER A 215 23.82 1.84 22.48
CA SER A 215 24.26 3.24 22.45
C SER A 215 23.86 3.92 21.14
N ARG A 216 23.60 5.24 21.20
CA ARG A 216 23.40 6.08 20.02
C ARG A 216 24.68 6.39 19.28
N GLU A 217 25.79 6.44 20.03
CA GLU A 217 27.12 6.71 19.52
C GLU A 217 28.00 5.47 19.64
N ASP A 218 29.04 5.39 18.83
CA ASP A 218 29.99 4.30 18.90
C ASP A 218 30.71 4.32 20.26
N ILE A 219 30.71 3.18 20.93
CA ILE A 219 31.38 3.01 22.23
C ILE A 219 32.71 2.31 22.03
N THR A 220 33.69 2.62 22.90
CA THR A 220 35.03 2.05 22.87
C THR A 220 35.29 1.04 23.97
N GLU A 221 34.35 0.92 24.92
CA GLU A 221 34.43 -0.03 26.04
C GLU A 221 33.05 -0.51 26.47
N CYS A 222 33.01 -1.66 27.08
CA CYS A 222 31.80 -2.25 27.64
C CYS A 222 31.21 -1.39 28.77
N GLN A 223 29.94 -1.04 28.70
CA GLN A 223 29.23 -0.26 29.73
C GLN A 223 29.08 -1.01 31.07
N HIS A 224 29.37 -2.33 31.11
CA HIS A 224 29.18 -3.17 32.30
C HIS A 224 30.48 -3.54 33.00
N CYS A 225 31.55 -3.83 32.28
CA CYS A 225 32.83 -4.29 32.84
C CYS A 225 34.04 -3.48 32.39
N HIS A 226 33.83 -2.44 31.57
CA HIS A 226 34.87 -1.55 31.03
C HIS A 226 35.93 -2.26 30.16
N SER A 227 35.65 -3.49 29.73
CA SER A 227 36.53 -4.17 28.77
C SER A 227 36.50 -3.47 27.41
N LYS A 228 37.65 -3.48 26.72
CA LYS A 228 37.77 -3.01 25.34
C LYS A 228 37.53 -4.11 24.29
N HIS A 229 37.33 -5.35 24.74
CA HIS A 229 36.98 -6.47 23.86
C HIS A 229 35.47 -6.47 23.58
N ILE A 230 35.07 -5.55 22.73
CA ILE A 230 33.69 -5.38 22.30
C ILE A 230 33.62 -5.40 20.77
N HIS A 231 32.54 -5.92 20.25
CA HIS A 231 32.23 -5.85 18.82
C HIS A 231 30.76 -5.42 18.62
N ARG A 232 30.51 -4.67 17.56
CA ARG A 232 29.18 -4.21 17.19
C ARG A 232 28.42 -5.33 16.51
N ASP A 233 27.10 -5.36 16.69
CA ASP A 233 26.20 -6.25 15.96
C ASP A 233 26.41 -6.07 14.43
N PRO A 234 26.70 -7.15 13.68
CA PRO A 234 26.96 -7.04 12.24
C PRO A 234 25.68 -6.80 11.41
N ASP A 235 24.51 -7.07 11.97
CA ASP A 235 23.25 -6.97 11.28
C ASP A 235 22.78 -5.51 11.14
N VAL A 236 21.89 -5.30 10.18
CA VAL A 236 21.22 -4.00 9.96
C VAL A 236 19.71 -4.14 10.25
N LEU A 237 19.07 -3.02 10.53
CA LEU A 237 17.63 -2.97 10.75
C LEU A 237 16.86 -3.22 9.44
N ASP A 238 15.72 -3.89 9.55
CA ASP A 238 14.73 -4.01 8.48
C ASP A 238 14.37 -2.63 7.92
N THR A 239 14.30 -2.49 6.62
CA THR A 239 13.90 -1.26 5.93
C THR A 239 12.57 -0.71 6.47
N TRP A 240 11.63 -1.60 6.78
CA TRP A 240 10.34 -1.21 7.32
C TRP A 240 10.39 -0.64 8.74
N PHE A 241 11.46 -0.87 9.46
CA PHE A 241 11.64 -0.30 10.81
C PHE A 241 11.76 1.23 10.76
N SER A 242 12.63 1.74 9.89
CA SER A 242 12.75 3.19 9.68
C SER A 242 11.54 3.77 8.92
N SER A 243 11.00 3.05 7.92
CA SER A 243 9.81 3.46 7.18
C SER A 243 8.57 3.66 8.08
N ALA A 244 8.48 2.90 9.17
CA ALA A 244 7.41 3.02 10.16
C ALA A 244 7.46 4.32 10.96
N LEU A 245 8.61 4.99 11.02
CA LEU A 245 8.79 6.26 11.72
C LEU A 245 8.42 7.48 10.86
N TRP A 246 8.13 7.26 9.58
CA TRP A 246 7.91 8.32 8.59
C TRP A 246 6.92 9.42 9.03
N PRO A 247 5.76 9.12 9.67
CA PRO A 247 4.77 10.13 10.01
C PRO A 247 5.25 11.26 10.94
N PHE A 248 6.35 11.04 11.66
CA PHE A 248 6.88 12.01 12.61
C PHE A 248 8.38 12.26 12.44
N SER A 249 9.16 11.29 11.98
CA SER A 249 10.62 11.47 11.81
C SER A 249 10.97 12.47 10.72
N THR A 250 10.19 12.53 9.63
CA THR A 250 10.39 13.50 8.53
C THR A 250 10.09 14.95 8.92
N MET A 251 9.39 15.15 10.03
CA MET A 251 9.08 16.46 10.59
C MET A 251 10.04 16.88 11.71
N GLY A 252 11.15 16.12 11.89
CA GLY A 252 12.24 16.46 12.81
C GLY A 252 12.18 15.82 14.19
N TRP A 253 11.29 14.83 14.43
CA TRP A 253 11.34 14.06 15.67
C TRP A 253 12.76 13.44 15.88
N PRO A 254 13.31 13.44 17.11
CA PRO A 254 12.64 13.63 18.41
C PRO A 254 12.48 15.07 18.88
N ASP A 255 12.90 16.07 18.11
CA ASP A 255 12.76 17.47 18.48
C ASP A 255 11.31 17.95 18.31
N LYS A 256 10.91 18.95 19.11
CA LYS A 256 9.60 19.59 19.01
C LYS A 256 9.65 20.73 17.98
N THR A 257 9.63 20.36 16.71
CA THR A 257 9.70 21.32 15.62
C THR A 257 8.34 22.00 15.33
N PRO A 258 8.33 23.17 14.66
CA PRO A 258 7.09 23.78 14.18
C PRO A 258 6.30 22.86 13.23
N ASP A 259 6.99 22.07 12.40
CA ASP A 259 6.35 21.15 11.44
C ASP A 259 5.57 20.04 12.16
N ILE A 260 6.13 19.43 13.22
CA ILE A 260 5.38 18.47 14.05
C ILE A 260 4.15 19.13 14.65
N GLN A 261 4.27 20.35 15.17
CA GLN A 261 3.15 21.05 15.80
C GLN A 261 2.03 21.37 14.82
N GLN A 262 2.38 21.68 13.55
CA GLN A 262 1.43 22.06 12.52
C GLN A 262 0.80 20.88 11.78
N PHE A 263 1.61 19.86 11.44
CA PHE A 263 1.22 18.82 10.48
C PHE A 263 0.98 17.44 11.07
N PHE A 264 1.30 17.24 12.36
CA PHE A 264 1.08 15.97 13.03
C PHE A 264 -0.09 16.08 14.04
N PRO A 265 -1.05 15.12 14.08
CA PRO A 265 -1.26 14.02 13.13
C PRO A 265 -1.67 14.51 11.74
N THR A 266 -1.25 13.79 10.69
CA THR A 266 -1.61 14.15 9.31
C THR A 266 -3.09 13.87 9.01
N SER A 267 -3.65 14.56 8.02
CA SER A 267 -5.07 14.42 7.65
C SER A 267 -5.35 13.12 6.92
N VAL A 268 -4.51 12.78 5.93
CA VAL A 268 -4.72 11.63 5.04
C VAL A 268 -3.38 10.98 4.69
N LEU A 269 -3.31 9.66 4.83
CA LEU A 269 -2.30 8.80 4.21
C LEU A 269 -2.90 8.18 2.95
N VAL A 270 -2.20 8.25 1.82
CA VAL A 270 -2.58 7.61 0.56
C VAL A 270 -1.62 6.47 0.26
N THR A 271 -2.12 5.26 0.03
CA THR A 271 -1.29 4.08 -0.24
C THR A 271 -2.06 2.99 -0.99
N GLY A 272 -1.33 2.04 -1.58
CA GLY A 272 -1.90 0.82 -2.15
C GLY A 272 -2.31 -0.20 -1.08
N TYR A 273 -3.25 -1.06 -1.41
CA TYR A 273 -3.72 -2.10 -0.49
C TYR A 273 -2.65 -3.15 -0.18
N ASP A 274 -1.67 -3.34 -1.04
CA ASP A 274 -0.64 -4.38 -0.94
C ASP A 274 0.42 -4.10 0.14
N ILE A 275 0.46 -2.87 0.69
CA ILE A 275 1.36 -2.50 1.77
C ILE A 275 0.65 -2.04 3.06
N ILE A 276 -0.61 -2.43 3.25
CA ILE A 276 -1.34 -2.15 4.50
C ILE A 276 -0.57 -2.72 5.70
N PHE A 277 -0.17 -3.99 5.65
CA PHE A 277 0.59 -4.62 6.72
C PHE A 277 2.02 -4.07 6.83
N PHE A 278 2.72 -3.98 5.71
CA PHE A 278 4.14 -3.60 5.73
C PHE A 278 4.38 -2.15 6.13
N TRP A 279 3.49 -1.25 5.77
CA TRP A 279 3.67 0.17 6.00
C TRP A 279 2.62 0.80 6.92
N VAL A 280 1.33 0.70 6.57
CA VAL A 280 0.26 1.35 7.35
C VAL A 280 0.23 0.85 8.78
N ALA A 281 0.14 -0.46 8.99
CA ALA A 281 0.08 -1.06 10.32
C ALA A 281 1.33 -0.71 11.14
N ARG A 282 2.52 -0.74 10.51
CA ARG A 282 3.78 -0.40 11.19
C ARG A 282 3.85 1.08 11.58
N MET A 283 3.41 1.99 10.73
CA MET A 283 3.30 3.41 11.11
C MET A 283 2.30 3.60 12.26
N MET A 284 1.15 2.92 12.23
CA MET A 284 0.15 3.01 13.29
C MET A 284 0.72 2.63 14.65
N PHE A 285 1.27 1.41 14.80
CA PHE A 285 1.73 0.97 16.11
C PHE A 285 3.00 1.68 16.58
N MET A 286 3.93 2.03 15.68
CA MET A 286 5.14 2.79 16.05
C MET A 286 4.78 4.21 16.50
N THR A 287 3.85 4.86 15.81
CA THR A 287 3.39 6.19 16.20
C THR A 287 2.63 6.16 17.53
N CYS A 288 1.73 5.21 17.72
CA CYS A 288 1.04 5.02 19.00
C CYS A 288 2.03 4.80 20.15
N GLU A 289 3.14 4.09 19.91
CA GLU A 289 4.16 3.85 20.91
C GLU A 289 5.00 5.10 21.20
N PHE A 290 5.56 5.76 20.19
CA PHE A 290 6.52 6.85 20.38
C PHE A 290 5.86 8.21 20.61
N MET A 291 4.76 8.50 19.91
CA MET A 291 4.07 9.79 19.98
C MET A 291 2.86 9.77 20.92
N LYS A 292 2.38 8.58 21.33
CA LYS A 292 1.14 8.37 22.12
C LYS A 292 -0.11 8.98 21.46
N GLU A 293 -0.10 9.06 20.14
CA GLU A 293 -1.14 9.62 19.28
C GLU A 293 -1.24 8.80 18.00
N ILE A 294 -2.31 9.00 17.21
CA ILE A 294 -2.46 8.41 15.87
C ILE A 294 -1.57 9.13 14.86
N PRO A 295 -1.05 8.45 13.81
CA PRO A 295 -0.25 9.10 12.77
C PRO A 295 -1.08 9.92 11.77
N PHE A 296 -2.31 9.47 11.45
CA PHE A 296 -3.18 10.08 10.44
C PHE A 296 -4.65 9.76 10.74
N LYS A 297 -5.54 10.68 10.34
CA LYS A 297 -6.99 10.56 10.56
C LYS A 297 -7.65 9.62 9.56
N ASN A 298 -7.20 9.66 8.31
CA ASN A 298 -7.75 8.84 7.23
C ASN A 298 -6.63 8.07 6.51
N VAL A 299 -6.92 6.82 6.13
CA VAL A 299 -6.09 5.99 5.26
C VAL A 299 -6.86 5.77 3.96
N PHE A 300 -6.49 6.49 2.92
CA PHE A 300 -7.07 6.33 1.60
C PHE A 300 -6.32 5.24 0.84
N ILE A 301 -7.02 4.16 0.53
CA ILE A 301 -6.45 3.00 -0.16
C ILE A 301 -6.82 3.07 -1.64
N HIS A 302 -5.80 3.16 -2.49
CA HIS A 302 -5.96 3.04 -3.94
C HIS A 302 -5.65 1.63 -4.44
N GLY A 303 -6.18 1.28 -5.61
CA GLY A 303 -5.82 0.07 -6.32
C GLY A 303 -4.47 0.18 -7.04
N LEU A 304 -4.01 -0.92 -7.63
CA LEU A 304 -2.80 -0.96 -8.43
C LEU A 304 -3.10 -0.67 -9.90
N VAL A 305 -2.20 0.06 -10.54
CA VAL A 305 -2.24 0.23 -11.99
C VAL A 305 -1.69 -1.03 -12.66
N ARG A 306 -2.48 -1.64 -13.53
CA ARG A 306 -2.16 -2.85 -14.27
C ARG A 306 -2.00 -2.54 -15.76
N ASP A 307 -1.30 -3.39 -16.48
CA ASP A 307 -1.21 -3.28 -17.92
C ASP A 307 -2.58 -3.52 -18.61
N SER A 308 -2.67 -3.32 -19.91
CA SER A 308 -3.90 -3.49 -20.67
C SER A 308 -4.49 -4.91 -20.61
N GLN A 309 -3.66 -5.92 -20.29
CA GLN A 309 -4.07 -7.30 -20.07
C GLN A 309 -4.48 -7.61 -18.61
N GLY A 310 -4.38 -6.62 -17.71
CA GLY A 310 -4.70 -6.78 -16.29
C GLY A 310 -3.59 -7.40 -15.44
N ARG A 311 -2.36 -7.53 -15.97
CA ARG A 311 -1.21 -8.08 -15.22
C ARG A 311 -0.57 -6.97 -14.37
N LYS A 312 -0.06 -7.33 -13.20
CA LYS A 312 0.72 -6.40 -12.37
C LYS A 312 1.98 -5.98 -13.13
N MET A 313 2.23 -4.68 -13.20
CA MET A 313 3.45 -4.15 -13.81
C MET A 313 4.68 -4.52 -12.97
N SER A 314 5.73 -5.03 -13.60
CA SER A 314 6.99 -5.37 -12.94
C SER A 314 8.18 -5.22 -13.88
N LYS A 315 9.35 -4.94 -13.30
CA LYS A 315 10.61 -4.85 -14.06
C LYS A 315 10.94 -6.17 -14.78
N SER A 316 10.63 -7.30 -14.15
CA SER A 316 10.91 -8.64 -14.70
C SER A 316 10.04 -9.00 -15.89
N LEU A 317 8.83 -8.44 -16.00
CA LEU A 317 7.93 -8.66 -17.14
C LEU A 317 8.16 -7.63 -18.26
N GLY A 318 8.90 -6.54 -18.00
CA GLY A 318 9.12 -5.49 -18.98
C GLY A 318 7.84 -4.75 -19.42
N ASN A 319 6.75 -4.87 -18.65
CA ASN A 319 5.45 -4.29 -18.96
C ASN A 319 5.18 -2.97 -18.20
N GLY A 320 6.21 -2.39 -17.57
CA GLY A 320 6.13 -1.08 -16.93
C GLY A 320 5.99 0.04 -17.96
N ILE A 321 5.15 1.02 -17.66
CA ILE A 321 4.98 2.24 -18.46
C ILE A 321 5.72 3.35 -17.75
N ASP A 322 6.60 4.05 -18.48
CA ASP A 322 7.31 5.22 -17.96
C ASP A 322 6.36 6.42 -17.91
N PRO A 323 6.01 6.94 -16.72
CA PRO A 323 5.12 8.08 -16.60
C PRO A 323 5.69 9.36 -17.19
N LEU A 324 7.03 9.56 -17.18
CA LEU A 324 7.66 10.73 -17.77
C LEU A 324 7.52 10.74 -19.29
N GLY A 325 7.74 9.60 -19.94
CA GLY A 325 7.51 9.48 -21.38
C GLY A 325 6.04 9.73 -21.79
N VAL A 326 5.09 9.32 -20.93
CA VAL A 326 3.66 9.65 -21.14
C VAL A 326 3.41 11.15 -20.98
N CYS A 327 4.02 11.79 -19.97
CA CYS A 327 3.90 13.24 -19.78
C CYS A 327 4.49 14.04 -20.95
N GLU A 328 5.63 13.61 -21.49
CA GLU A 328 6.26 14.25 -22.65
C GLU A 328 5.38 14.17 -23.91
N GLN A 329 4.70 13.04 -24.11
CA GLN A 329 3.88 12.80 -25.30
C GLN A 329 2.47 13.41 -25.22
N TYR A 330 1.84 13.33 -24.04
CA TYR A 330 0.41 13.68 -23.87
C TYR A 330 0.16 14.84 -22.90
N GLY A 331 1.15 15.24 -22.13
CA GLY A 331 1.02 16.23 -21.06
C GLY A 331 0.70 15.60 -19.69
N ALA A 332 1.21 16.23 -18.63
CA ALA A 332 1.04 15.75 -17.26
C ALA A 332 -0.44 15.75 -16.82
N ASP A 333 -1.22 16.75 -17.22
CA ASP A 333 -2.65 16.83 -16.89
C ASP A 333 -3.45 15.67 -17.48
N ALA A 334 -3.13 15.23 -18.72
CA ALA A 334 -3.78 14.10 -19.35
C ALA A 334 -3.52 12.79 -18.56
N LEU A 335 -2.28 12.57 -18.14
CA LEU A 335 -1.93 11.41 -17.30
C LEU A 335 -2.64 11.46 -15.95
N ARG A 336 -2.58 12.61 -15.25
CA ARG A 336 -3.21 12.80 -13.92
C ARG A 336 -4.71 12.55 -13.99
N PHE A 337 -5.39 13.15 -14.96
CA PHE A 337 -6.81 12.99 -15.16
C PHE A 337 -7.18 11.53 -15.50
N THR A 338 -6.35 10.83 -16.29
CA THR A 338 -6.53 9.41 -16.61
C THR A 338 -6.44 8.53 -15.37
N LEU A 339 -5.53 8.83 -14.44
CA LEU A 339 -5.35 8.04 -13.22
C LEU A 339 -6.49 8.24 -12.20
N VAL A 340 -7.19 9.36 -12.27
CA VAL A 340 -8.29 9.69 -11.35
C VAL A 340 -9.64 9.22 -11.90
N THR A 341 -9.93 9.47 -13.18
CA THR A 341 -11.23 9.17 -13.79
C THR A 341 -11.51 7.67 -13.93
N GLY A 342 -12.77 7.28 -13.72
CA GLY A 342 -13.25 5.91 -13.89
C GLY A 342 -12.60 4.91 -12.94
N ASN A 343 -12.13 5.37 -11.80
CA ASN A 343 -11.51 4.56 -10.76
C ASN A 343 -12.29 4.70 -9.45
N THR A 344 -12.54 3.55 -8.82
CA THR A 344 -13.19 3.49 -7.49
C THR A 344 -12.13 3.20 -6.43
N PRO A 345 -12.17 3.82 -5.25
CA PRO A 345 -11.21 3.58 -4.19
C PRO A 345 -10.96 2.10 -3.90
N GLY A 346 -9.68 1.71 -3.85
CA GLY A 346 -9.26 0.34 -3.54
C GLY A 346 -9.39 -0.69 -4.67
N ASN A 347 -9.82 -0.29 -5.85
CA ASN A 347 -9.91 -1.17 -7.01
C ASN A 347 -8.74 -0.96 -7.98
N ASP A 348 -8.24 -2.06 -8.55
CA ASP A 348 -7.22 -2.00 -9.59
C ASP A 348 -7.76 -1.41 -10.88
N MET A 349 -6.94 -0.64 -11.58
CA MET A 349 -7.28 -0.11 -12.89
C MET A 349 -6.36 -0.67 -13.98
N ARG A 350 -6.93 -0.94 -15.17
CA ARG A 350 -6.14 -1.22 -16.37
C ARG A 350 -5.78 0.09 -17.07
N PHE A 351 -4.51 0.23 -17.39
CA PHE A 351 -4.01 1.41 -18.07
C PHE A 351 -4.02 1.21 -19.59
N TYR A 352 -4.63 2.17 -20.28
CA TYR A 352 -4.73 2.21 -21.73
C TYR A 352 -4.26 3.57 -22.24
N MET A 353 -3.37 3.59 -23.24
CA MET A 353 -2.86 4.84 -23.83
C MET A 353 -3.96 5.64 -24.52
N GLU A 354 -4.95 4.98 -25.09
CA GLU A 354 -6.11 5.61 -25.74
C GLU A 354 -6.92 6.48 -24.76
N ARG A 355 -6.98 6.09 -23.47
CA ARG A 355 -7.60 6.92 -22.42
C ARG A 355 -6.78 8.18 -22.13
N VAL A 356 -5.46 8.07 -22.14
CA VAL A 356 -4.58 9.24 -21.97
C VAL A 356 -4.76 10.22 -23.11
N GLU A 357 -4.85 9.71 -24.35
CA GLU A 357 -5.13 10.54 -25.53
C GLU A 357 -6.50 11.22 -25.46
N ALA A 358 -7.54 10.52 -25.06
CA ALA A 358 -8.87 11.09 -24.85
C ALA A 358 -8.84 12.21 -23.81
N ASN A 359 -8.13 12.02 -22.71
CA ASN A 359 -7.99 13.03 -21.65
C ASN A 359 -7.09 14.22 -22.06
N ARG A 360 -6.10 14.02 -22.92
CA ARG A 360 -5.40 15.13 -23.59
C ARG A 360 -6.38 15.97 -24.41
N ASN A 361 -7.29 15.32 -25.15
CA ASN A 361 -8.29 16.04 -25.93
C ASN A 361 -9.25 16.83 -25.02
N PHE A 362 -9.54 16.34 -23.82
CA PHE A 362 -10.30 17.11 -22.82
C PHE A 362 -9.53 18.35 -22.35
N ALA A 363 -8.26 18.25 -22.02
CA ALA A 363 -7.43 19.40 -21.67
C ALA A 363 -7.37 20.42 -22.83
N ASN A 364 -7.26 19.95 -24.09
CA ASN A 364 -7.34 20.79 -25.27
C ASN A 364 -8.71 21.46 -25.45
N LYS A 365 -9.81 20.78 -25.08
CA LYS A 365 -11.16 21.36 -25.11
C LYS A 365 -11.26 22.55 -24.14
N ILE A 366 -10.74 22.39 -22.91
CA ILE A 366 -10.68 23.47 -21.91
C ILE A 366 -9.87 24.65 -22.47
N TRP A 367 -8.69 24.37 -23.02
CA TRP A 367 -7.82 25.36 -23.62
C TRP A 367 -8.53 26.16 -24.72
N ASN A 368 -9.17 25.50 -25.66
CA ASN A 368 -9.85 26.13 -26.78
C ASN A 368 -11.08 26.94 -26.34
N ALA A 369 -11.84 26.44 -25.36
CA ALA A 369 -12.95 27.15 -24.76
C ALA A 369 -12.49 28.45 -24.08
N SER A 370 -11.42 28.34 -23.28
CA SER A 370 -10.83 29.52 -22.62
C SER A 370 -10.28 30.53 -23.60
N LYS A 371 -9.58 30.10 -24.65
CA LYS A 371 -9.10 30.95 -25.72
C LYS A 371 -10.26 31.70 -26.41
N PHE A 372 -11.35 30.98 -26.70
CA PHE A 372 -12.54 31.60 -27.28
C PHE A 372 -13.10 32.68 -26.36
N VAL A 373 -13.24 32.44 -25.07
CA VAL A 373 -13.73 33.42 -24.09
C VAL A 373 -12.80 34.62 -24.05
N ILE A 374 -11.50 34.44 -23.84
CA ILE A 374 -10.50 35.50 -23.75
C ILE A 374 -10.53 36.42 -25.00
N MET A 375 -10.63 35.84 -26.18
CA MET A 375 -10.72 36.62 -27.44
C MET A 375 -11.98 37.50 -27.54
N ASN A 376 -13.01 37.20 -26.75
CA ASN A 376 -14.27 37.95 -26.75
C ASN A 376 -14.44 38.87 -25.52
N LEU A 377 -13.37 39.13 -24.77
CA LEU A 377 -13.38 39.96 -23.56
C LEU A 377 -12.82 41.39 -23.80
N GLY A 378 -12.54 41.81 -25.02
CA GLY A 378 -11.82 43.06 -25.30
C GLY A 378 -12.42 44.32 -24.66
N ASP A 379 -13.71 44.34 -24.40
CA ASP A 379 -14.49 45.42 -23.77
C ASP A 379 -15.17 44.98 -22.46
N PHE A 380 -14.69 43.90 -21.84
CA PHE A 380 -15.26 43.35 -20.62
C PHE A 380 -15.08 44.30 -19.43
N ASP A 381 -16.19 44.61 -18.76
CA ASP A 381 -16.21 45.38 -17.51
C ASP A 381 -16.19 44.42 -16.31
N GLU A 382 -15.05 44.33 -15.64
CA GLU A 382 -14.86 43.46 -14.46
C GLU A 382 -15.73 43.89 -13.26
N THR A 383 -16.23 45.12 -13.26
CA THR A 383 -17.10 45.63 -12.19
C THR A 383 -18.57 45.34 -12.43
N PHE A 384 -18.93 44.91 -13.65
CA PHE A 384 -20.31 44.58 -14.01
C PHE A 384 -20.76 43.27 -13.39
N ILE A 385 -21.86 43.30 -12.66
CA ILE A 385 -22.54 42.14 -12.14
C ILE A 385 -23.99 42.16 -12.66
N PRO A 386 -24.44 41.13 -13.39
CA PRO A 386 -25.80 41.09 -13.91
C PRO A 386 -26.83 40.93 -12.78
N GLU A 387 -27.99 41.58 -12.97
CA GLU A 387 -29.18 41.34 -12.17
C GLU A 387 -30.01 40.20 -12.78
N ASP A 388 -30.94 39.58 -12.01
CA ASP A 388 -31.79 38.50 -12.50
C ASP A 388 -32.52 38.77 -13.80
N LYS A 389 -32.97 40.04 -13.99
CA LYS A 389 -33.65 40.49 -15.22
C LYS A 389 -32.77 40.49 -16.47
N ASP A 390 -31.45 40.55 -16.30
CA ASP A 390 -30.48 40.56 -17.39
C ASP A 390 -30.18 39.16 -17.91
N LEU A 391 -30.47 38.12 -17.10
CA LEU A 391 -30.17 36.73 -17.39
C LEU A 391 -31.22 36.14 -18.34
N THR A 392 -30.75 35.52 -19.42
CA THR A 392 -31.57 34.71 -20.30
C THR A 392 -31.84 33.31 -19.71
N LEU A 393 -32.71 32.55 -20.34
CA LEU A 393 -32.96 31.14 -19.98
C LEU A 393 -31.66 30.30 -19.98
N ALA A 394 -30.78 30.51 -20.97
CA ALA A 394 -29.52 29.81 -21.08
C ALA A 394 -28.52 30.20 -19.96
N ASP A 395 -28.49 31.50 -19.57
CA ASP A 395 -27.64 31.97 -18.48
C ASP A 395 -28.08 31.36 -17.14
N ARG A 396 -29.37 31.39 -16.85
CA ARG A 396 -29.94 30.80 -15.64
C ARG A 396 -29.72 29.28 -15.56
N TRP A 397 -29.87 28.60 -16.69
CA TRP A 397 -29.57 27.18 -16.79
C TRP A 397 -28.11 26.85 -16.48
N ILE A 398 -27.17 27.53 -17.12
CA ILE A 398 -25.74 27.20 -16.91
C ILE A 398 -25.26 27.55 -15.50
N LEU A 399 -25.76 28.65 -14.92
CA LEU A 399 -25.45 29.08 -13.55
C LEU A 399 -26.01 28.07 -12.53
N THR A 400 -27.22 27.56 -12.76
CA THR A 400 -27.81 26.49 -11.92
C THR A 400 -27.00 25.20 -12.04
N SER A 401 -26.68 24.77 -13.27
CA SER A 401 -25.86 23.58 -13.51
C SER A 401 -24.46 23.71 -12.92
N PHE A 402 -23.89 24.92 -12.91
CA PHE A 402 -22.64 25.23 -12.23
C PHE A 402 -22.76 25.00 -10.71
N ASN A 403 -23.80 25.55 -10.06
CA ASN A 403 -24.03 25.36 -8.63
C ASN A 403 -24.17 23.87 -8.26
N GLU A 404 -24.94 23.12 -9.04
CA GLU A 404 -25.11 21.66 -8.86
C GLU A 404 -23.78 20.94 -8.99
N THR A 405 -22.96 21.32 -9.97
CA THR A 405 -21.62 20.74 -10.17
C THR A 405 -20.69 21.05 -9.01
N VAL A 406 -20.64 22.29 -8.52
CA VAL A 406 -19.80 22.68 -7.37
C VAL A 406 -20.22 21.88 -6.11
N ALA A 407 -21.52 21.77 -5.85
CA ALA A 407 -22.04 21.00 -4.72
C ALA A 407 -21.62 19.52 -4.83
N LYS A 408 -21.85 18.91 -6.00
CA LYS A 408 -21.51 17.49 -6.26
C LYS A 408 -20.02 17.23 -6.11
N VAL A 409 -19.17 18.03 -6.75
CA VAL A 409 -17.71 17.88 -6.69
C VAL A 409 -17.19 18.03 -5.27
N THR A 410 -17.74 19.00 -4.50
CA THR A 410 -17.35 19.20 -3.10
C THR A 410 -17.73 17.99 -2.25
N GLU A 411 -18.94 17.49 -2.40
CA GLU A 411 -19.43 16.30 -1.69
C GLU A 411 -18.58 15.06 -2.01
N ASP A 412 -18.27 14.84 -3.30
CA ASP A 412 -17.48 13.68 -3.74
C ASP A 412 -16.04 13.74 -3.21
N LEU A 413 -15.41 14.93 -3.25
CA LEU A 413 -14.06 15.11 -2.70
C LEU A 413 -14.04 14.88 -1.19
N ASP A 414 -15.04 15.36 -0.44
CA ASP A 414 -15.18 15.14 1.00
C ASP A 414 -15.36 13.64 1.33
N LYS A 415 -15.98 12.88 0.43
CA LYS A 415 -16.15 11.42 0.53
C LYS A 415 -14.97 10.61 -0.05
N PHE A 416 -13.97 11.29 -0.61
CA PHE A 416 -12.87 10.65 -1.34
C PHE A 416 -13.29 9.90 -2.62
N GLU A 417 -14.42 10.26 -3.20
CA GLU A 417 -14.91 9.75 -4.49
C GLU A 417 -14.28 10.55 -5.65
N LEU A 418 -12.95 10.47 -5.76
CA LEU A 418 -12.16 11.33 -6.68
C LEU A 418 -12.55 11.12 -8.15
N GLY A 419 -12.92 9.90 -8.53
CA GLY A 419 -13.38 9.57 -9.88
C GLY A 419 -14.68 10.26 -10.22
N ASP A 420 -15.67 10.21 -9.33
CA ASP A 420 -16.98 10.83 -9.52
C ASP A 420 -16.88 12.35 -9.57
N ALA A 421 -16.03 12.95 -8.71
CA ALA A 421 -15.72 14.38 -8.77
C ALA A 421 -15.13 14.80 -10.13
N ALA A 422 -14.17 14.04 -10.65
CA ALA A 422 -13.57 14.30 -11.96
C ALA A 422 -14.58 14.14 -13.11
N ASP A 423 -15.42 13.13 -13.05
CA ASP A 423 -16.46 12.88 -14.05
C ASP A 423 -17.55 13.96 -14.02
N ALA A 424 -17.92 14.47 -12.85
CA ALA A 424 -18.86 15.60 -12.73
C ALA A 424 -18.30 16.87 -13.41
N VAL A 425 -17.03 17.18 -13.17
CA VAL A 425 -16.34 18.31 -13.83
C VAL A 425 -16.25 18.10 -15.34
N TYR A 426 -15.85 16.90 -15.78
CA TYR A 426 -15.77 16.56 -17.19
C TYR A 426 -17.11 16.78 -17.91
N ASN A 427 -18.17 16.19 -17.37
CA ASN A 427 -19.51 16.26 -17.95
C ASN A 427 -20.04 17.71 -18.02
N PHE A 428 -19.84 18.48 -16.98
CA PHE A 428 -20.24 19.90 -16.97
C PHE A 428 -19.48 20.71 -18.02
N ILE A 429 -18.14 20.60 -18.06
CA ILE A 429 -17.32 21.36 -19.00
C ILE A 429 -17.62 20.95 -20.43
N TRP A 430 -17.59 19.66 -20.73
CA TRP A 430 -17.75 19.17 -22.08
C TRP A 430 -19.17 19.31 -22.58
N ASN A 431 -20.13 18.71 -21.87
CA ASN A 431 -21.49 18.55 -22.37
C ASN A 431 -22.39 19.79 -22.11
N SER A 432 -22.13 20.58 -21.05
CA SER A 432 -22.96 21.73 -20.76
C SER A 432 -22.32 23.03 -21.20
N TYR A 433 -21.10 23.32 -20.75
CA TYR A 433 -20.47 24.59 -21.01
C TYR A 433 -20.00 24.72 -22.46
N CYS A 434 -19.21 23.73 -22.97
CA CYS A 434 -18.64 23.81 -24.30
C CYS A 434 -19.65 23.52 -25.43
N ASP A 435 -20.43 22.44 -25.29
CA ASP A 435 -21.28 21.99 -26.40
C ASP A 435 -22.59 22.80 -26.52
N TRP A 436 -23.06 23.40 -25.42
CA TRP A 436 -24.29 24.18 -25.43
C TRP A 436 -24.09 25.64 -25.11
N TYR A 437 -23.57 25.97 -23.91
CA TYR A 437 -23.60 27.36 -23.46
C TYR A 437 -22.76 28.26 -24.33
N ILE A 438 -21.53 27.86 -24.65
CA ILE A 438 -20.67 28.67 -25.56
C ILE A 438 -21.36 28.88 -26.93
N GLU A 439 -22.00 27.87 -27.49
CA GLU A 439 -22.67 27.99 -28.77
C GLU A 439 -23.86 28.98 -28.70
N LEU A 440 -24.66 28.89 -27.63
CA LEU A 440 -25.75 29.83 -27.40
C LEU A 440 -25.28 31.28 -27.15
N ALA A 441 -24.13 31.41 -26.49
CA ALA A 441 -23.52 32.72 -26.18
C ALA A 441 -23.01 33.45 -27.42
N LYS A 442 -22.61 32.75 -28.51
CA LYS A 442 -22.04 33.37 -29.72
C LYS A 442 -22.92 34.43 -30.33
N LYS A 443 -24.23 34.18 -30.41
CA LYS A 443 -25.16 35.19 -30.98
C LYS A 443 -25.09 36.49 -30.22
N ARG A 444 -25.11 36.45 -28.89
CA ARG A 444 -25.08 37.64 -28.02
C ARG A 444 -23.71 38.32 -28.00
N LEU A 445 -22.61 37.55 -28.15
CA LEU A 445 -21.28 38.14 -28.29
C LEU A 445 -21.09 38.95 -29.57
N TYR A 446 -21.64 38.45 -30.70
CA TYR A 446 -21.44 39.05 -32.02
C TYR A 446 -22.57 39.99 -32.46
N GLN A 447 -23.77 39.82 -31.91
CA GLN A 447 -24.99 40.56 -32.31
C GLN A 447 -25.82 40.89 -31.07
N ALA A 448 -25.18 41.47 -30.04
CA ALA A 448 -25.85 41.85 -28.80
C ALA A 448 -26.97 42.88 -29.07
N GLU A 449 -28.07 42.78 -28.37
CA GLU A 449 -29.18 43.73 -28.43
C GLU A 449 -28.85 45.05 -27.71
N SER A 450 -27.92 45.02 -26.75
CA SER A 450 -27.42 46.16 -25.98
C SER A 450 -26.05 45.85 -25.38
N GLU A 451 -25.31 46.91 -24.99
CA GLU A 451 -24.07 46.75 -24.20
C GLU A 451 -24.28 45.91 -22.92
N ARG A 452 -25.41 46.13 -22.24
CA ARG A 452 -25.76 45.35 -21.04
C ARG A 452 -25.95 43.86 -21.33
N ASP A 453 -26.55 43.51 -22.47
CA ASP A 453 -26.70 42.13 -22.91
C ASP A 453 -25.35 41.47 -23.19
N LYS A 454 -24.43 42.23 -23.84
CA LYS A 454 -23.07 41.77 -24.10
C LYS A 454 -22.28 41.56 -22.83
N HIS A 455 -22.29 42.53 -21.90
CA HIS A 455 -21.59 42.37 -20.61
C HIS A 455 -22.15 41.24 -19.77
N THR A 456 -23.46 40.98 -19.83
CA THR A 456 -24.08 39.85 -19.13
C THR A 456 -23.53 38.52 -19.61
N VAL A 457 -23.48 38.28 -20.92
CA VAL A 457 -22.97 37.02 -21.46
C VAL A 457 -21.47 36.86 -21.23
N GLN A 458 -20.68 37.96 -21.33
CA GLN A 458 -19.26 37.94 -21.00
C GLN A 458 -19.04 37.57 -19.51
N TYR A 459 -19.81 38.20 -18.60
CA TYR A 459 -19.75 37.88 -17.18
C TYR A 459 -20.01 36.40 -16.88
N VAL A 460 -21.09 35.82 -17.43
CA VAL A 460 -21.44 34.41 -17.18
C VAL A 460 -20.39 33.48 -17.76
N LEU A 461 -19.86 33.76 -18.96
CA LEU A 461 -18.77 32.98 -19.57
C LEU A 461 -17.53 32.97 -18.68
N VAL A 462 -17.07 34.14 -18.21
CA VAL A 462 -15.89 34.25 -17.34
C VAL A 462 -16.15 33.61 -15.99
N TYR A 463 -17.29 33.91 -15.36
CA TYR A 463 -17.64 33.40 -14.04
C TYR A 463 -17.63 31.88 -14.00
N VAL A 464 -18.31 31.24 -14.96
CA VAL A 464 -18.36 29.77 -15.05
C VAL A 464 -16.97 29.21 -15.36
N LEU A 465 -16.24 29.79 -16.30
CA LEU A 465 -14.92 29.33 -16.72
C LEU A 465 -13.88 29.41 -15.59
N THR A 466 -13.85 30.51 -14.86
CA THR A 466 -12.86 30.67 -13.77
C THR A 466 -13.16 29.77 -12.56
N HIS A 467 -14.42 29.44 -12.29
CA HIS A 467 -14.80 28.71 -11.11
C HIS A 467 -14.89 27.18 -11.33
N THR A 468 -15.25 26.70 -12.54
CA THR A 468 -15.37 25.26 -12.78
C THR A 468 -14.15 24.67 -13.49
N PRO A 469 -13.82 24.99 -14.75
CA PRO A 469 -12.59 24.51 -15.36
C PRO A 469 -11.36 24.95 -14.59
N GLY A 470 -11.40 26.17 -14.05
CA GLY A 470 -10.34 26.68 -13.18
C GLY A 470 -10.27 25.89 -11.87
N LYS A 471 -11.07 26.30 -10.88
CA LYS A 471 -10.91 25.84 -9.48
C LYS A 471 -11.28 24.38 -9.24
N CYS A 472 -12.40 23.88 -9.79
CA CYS A 472 -12.82 22.48 -9.56
C CYS A 472 -11.93 21.46 -10.28
N SER A 473 -11.25 21.83 -11.38
CA SER A 473 -10.36 20.92 -12.10
C SER A 473 -8.92 20.87 -11.57
N ILE A 474 -8.52 21.80 -10.70
CA ILE A 474 -7.17 21.89 -10.12
C ILE A 474 -6.68 20.54 -9.59
N PRO A 475 -7.45 19.77 -8.80
CA PRO A 475 -6.94 18.51 -8.24
C PRO A 475 -6.45 17.55 -9.31
N SER A 476 -7.05 17.59 -10.51
CA SER A 476 -6.75 16.66 -11.61
C SER A 476 -5.88 17.27 -12.69
N CYS A 477 -6.09 18.55 -13.05
CA CYS A 477 -5.44 19.26 -14.17
C CYS A 477 -4.77 20.57 -13.73
N PRO A 478 -3.78 20.55 -12.82
CA PRO A 478 -3.22 21.79 -12.23
C PRO A 478 -2.48 22.68 -13.22
N PHE A 479 -1.84 22.13 -14.25
CA PHE A 479 -0.97 22.90 -15.13
C PHE A 479 -1.77 23.73 -16.13
N VAL A 480 -2.72 23.14 -16.83
CA VAL A 480 -3.56 23.86 -17.80
C VAL A 480 -4.45 24.88 -17.10
N THR A 481 -4.98 24.55 -15.91
CA THR A 481 -5.86 25.44 -15.17
C THR A 481 -5.13 26.65 -14.62
N GLU A 482 -3.93 26.49 -14.06
CA GLU A 482 -3.10 27.61 -13.62
C GLU A 482 -2.71 28.51 -14.79
N HIS A 483 -2.26 27.92 -15.91
CA HIS A 483 -1.89 28.73 -17.08
C HIS A 483 -3.07 29.58 -17.60
N LEU A 484 -4.25 28.99 -17.70
CA LEU A 484 -5.45 29.72 -18.15
C LEU A 484 -5.90 30.78 -17.14
N TRP A 485 -5.79 30.46 -15.84
CA TRP A 485 -6.11 31.39 -14.77
C TRP A 485 -5.35 32.71 -14.89
N GLN A 486 -4.05 32.65 -15.18
CA GLN A 486 -3.19 33.81 -15.34
C GLN A 486 -3.57 34.72 -16.55
N HIS A 487 -4.45 34.26 -17.44
CA HIS A 487 -4.91 34.98 -18.62
C HIS A 487 -6.39 35.39 -18.55
N LEU A 488 -7.08 34.99 -17.49
CA LEU A 488 -8.49 35.35 -17.25
C LEU A 488 -8.58 36.41 -16.16
N PRO A 489 -9.65 37.24 -16.13
CA PRO A 489 -9.91 38.12 -15.00
C PRO A 489 -10.03 37.30 -13.71
N HIS A 490 -9.19 37.61 -12.72
CA HIS A 490 -9.15 36.89 -11.45
C HIS A 490 -8.55 37.71 -10.32
N GLU A 491 -8.77 37.28 -9.08
CA GLU A 491 -8.13 37.83 -7.89
C GLU A 491 -7.16 36.81 -7.30
N GLY A 492 -5.99 37.26 -6.83
CA GLY A 492 -4.98 36.45 -6.19
C GLY A 492 -3.80 36.06 -7.10
N GLU A 493 -2.75 35.50 -6.49
CA GLU A 493 -1.48 35.21 -7.17
C GLU A 493 -1.55 33.93 -8.00
N SER A 494 -2.23 32.92 -7.50
CA SER A 494 -2.30 31.58 -8.13
C SER A 494 -3.63 30.91 -7.80
N ILE A 495 -4.15 30.16 -8.78
CA ILE A 495 -5.38 29.41 -8.60
C ILE A 495 -5.26 28.35 -7.49
N ILE A 496 -4.05 27.83 -7.24
CA ILE A 496 -3.81 26.76 -6.26
C ILE A 496 -4.06 27.23 -4.81
N VAL A 497 -3.92 28.51 -4.55
CA VAL A 497 -4.20 29.15 -3.24
C VAL A 497 -5.51 29.94 -3.24
N ALA A 498 -6.21 29.98 -4.36
CA ALA A 498 -7.49 30.64 -4.46
C ALA A 498 -8.57 29.92 -3.64
N PRO A 499 -9.56 30.63 -3.07
CA PRO A 499 -10.64 30.01 -2.32
C PRO A 499 -11.44 29.01 -3.18
N TRP A 500 -11.78 27.85 -2.59
CA TRP A 500 -12.66 26.87 -3.23
C TRP A 500 -14.01 27.51 -3.59
N PRO A 501 -14.59 27.22 -4.78
CA PRO A 501 -15.86 27.81 -5.18
C PRO A 501 -16.99 27.35 -4.25
N LYS A 502 -17.92 28.26 -3.99
CA LYS A 502 -19.12 28.00 -3.19
C LYS A 502 -20.36 28.17 -4.05
N THR A 503 -21.37 27.38 -3.75
CA THR A 503 -22.70 27.58 -4.35
C THR A 503 -23.26 28.95 -4.00
N GLN A 504 -24.00 29.55 -4.91
CA GLN A 504 -24.61 30.87 -4.77
C GLN A 504 -26.12 30.77 -4.91
N ASP A 505 -26.87 31.03 -3.85
CA ASP A 505 -28.35 30.94 -3.87
C ASP A 505 -28.97 31.82 -4.96
N LYS A 506 -28.38 33.00 -5.21
CA LYS A 506 -28.80 33.93 -6.28
C LYS A 506 -28.67 33.36 -7.70
N TRP A 507 -27.87 32.30 -7.89
CA TRP A 507 -27.69 31.61 -9.17
C TRP A 507 -28.40 30.26 -9.24
N ASN A 508 -29.52 30.09 -8.54
CA ASN A 508 -30.28 28.86 -8.51
C ASN A 508 -31.68 29.05 -9.11
N PHE A 509 -31.88 28.61 -10.36
CA PHE A 509 -33.08 28.74 -11.14
C PHE A 509 -33.60 27.38 -11.62
N PRO A 510 -34.10 26.50 -10.74
CA PRO A 510 -34.39 25.11 -11.08
C PRO A 510 -35.49 24.94 -12.13
N ALA A 511 -36.48 25.83 -12.18
CA ALA A 511 -37.55 25.79 -13.18
C ALA A 511 -37.01 26.13 -14.61
N ASP A 512 -36.14 27.13 -14.71
CA ASP A 512 -35.49 27.49 -15.96
C ASP A 512 -34.52 26.40 -16.43
N ALA A 513 -33.78 25.81 -15.50
CA ALA A 513 -32.89 24.70 -15.79
C ALA A 513 -33.65 23.46 -16.32
N ALA A 514 -34.78 23.12 -15.69
CA ALA A 514 -35.64 22.01 -16.17
C ALA A 514 -36.21 22.29 -17.58
N THR A 515 -36.62 23.52 -17.85
CA THR A 515 -37.11 23.95 -19.16
C THR A 515 -36.02 23.79 -20.22
N MET A 516 -34.80 24.29 -19.94
CA MET A 516 -33.69 24.20 -20.87
C MET A 516 -33.29 22.75 -21.14
N ASN A 517 -33.22 21.90 -20.10
CA ASN A 517 -32.91 20.49 -20.25
C ASN A 517 -33.95 19.77 -21.14
N THR A 518 -35.24 20.08 -20.98
CA THR A 518 -36.31 19.53 -21.86
C THR A 518 -36.12 19.94 -23.31
N MET A 519 -35.75 21.21 -23.57
CA MET A 519 -35.46 21.70 -24.93
C MET A 519 -34.24 20.99 -25.52
N MET A 520 -33.17 20.81 -24.73
CA MET A 520 -31.97 20.11 -25.16
C MET A 520 -32.25 18.63 -25.52
N GLU A 521 -33.05 17.96 -24.70
CA GLU A 521 -33.47 16.57 -24.99
C GLU A 521 -34.33 16.47 -26.25
N ALA A 522 -35.25 17.41 -26.47
CA ALA A 522 -36.03 17.47 -27.71
C ALA A 522 -35.14 17.67 -28.95
N ILE A 523 -34.13 18.54 -28.87
CA ILE A 523 -33.18 18.79 -29.96
C ILE A 523 -32.32 17.54 -30.24
N LYS A 524 -31.87 16.82 -29.19
CA LYS A 524 -31.11 15.57 -29.36
C LYS A 524 -31.92 14.45 -29.99
N GLY A 525 -33.25 14.48 -29.82
CA GLY A 525 -34.17 13.48 -30.38
C GLY A 525 -34.52 13.70 -31.86
N ILE A 526 -34.16 14.85 -32.46
CA ILE A 526 -34.34 15.19 -33.85
C ILE A 526 -33.09 14.80 -34.65
#